data_d6b95645b3d5f671f034e018dd53e067
#
_entry.id   d6b95645b3d5f671f034e018dd53e067
#
_cell.length_a   1.000
_cell.length_b   1.000
_cell.length_c   1.000
_cell.angle_alpha   90.00
_cell.angle_beta   90.00
_cell.angle_gamma   90.00
#
_symmetry.space_group_name_H-M   'P 1'
#
loop_
_entity.id
_entity.type
_entity.pdbx_description
1 polymer ?
#
loop_
_entity_poly.entity_id
_entity_poly.type
_entity_poly.pdbx_seq_one_letter_code
_entity_poly.pdbx_strand_id
1 'polypeptide(L)'
;MDEPDGVVVVSTAMDAEIVGMASAGPTRDVDAPTRWELYAINVLASHYGTGLASQLLDAVLGKRPTTLWVHRENARARAFYVHQGFSLEGGTKLHEMTGAPEIRMITGDRTESLLSPKTRPSG
;
A
#
# COMPACT_ATOMS: atom_id res chain seq x y z
N MET A 1 -13.79 18.72 6.42
CA MET A 1 -12.36 18.66 6.24
C MET A 1 -12.04 17.85 5.00
N ASP A 2 -11.29 18.43 4.19
CA ASP A 2 -10.99 17.80 2.93
C ASP A 2 -9.85 16.85 3.04
N GLU A 3 -9.84 15.92 2.13
CA GLU A 3 -8.73 15.01 2.05
C GLU A 3 -7.53 15.73 1.50
N PRO A 4 -6.34 15.32 1.89
CA PRO A 4 -5.15 15.96 1.34
C PRO A 4 -5.05 15.69 -0.15
N ASP A 5 -4.56 16.69 -0.87
CA ASP A 5 -4.30 16.57 -2.29
C ASP A 5 -2.87 16.21 -2.56
N GLY A 6 -2.03 16.30 -1.58
CA GLY A 6 -0.60 16.05 -1.75
C GLY A 6 -0.17 14.75 -1.15
N VAL A 7 1.13 14.54 -1.13
CA VAL A 7 1.72 13.33 -0.61
C VAL A 7 1.51 13.26 0.90
N VAL A 8 1.13 12.09 1.37
CA VAL A 8 0.98 11.81 2.79
C VAL A 8 2.06 10.83 3.20
N VAL A 9 2.77 11.14 4.26
CA VAL A 9 3.80 10.26 4.80
C VAL A 9 3.51 10.05 6.27
N VAL A 10 3.54 8.78 6.69
CA VAL A 10 3.31 8.42 8.08
C VAL A 10 4.44 7.53 8.52
N SER A 11 4.95 7.77 9.71
CA SER A 11 5.98 6.89 10.25
C SER A 11 5.65 6.56 11.70
N THR A 12 6.21 5.46 12.18
CA THR A 12 6.04 5.02 13.56
C THR A 12 7.44 4.77 14.13
N ALA A 13 7.64 5.22 15.36
CA ALA A 13 8.93 5.06 16.02
C ALA A 13 8.75 4.37 17.36
N MET A 14 9.75 3.57 17.73
CA MET A 14 9.83 2.95 19.04
C MET A 14 11.25 3.13 19.54
N ASP A 15 11.38 3.59 20.80
CA ASP A 15 12.71 3.81 21.38
C ASP A 15 13.57 4.68 20.49
N ALA A 16 12.97 5.76 19.97
CA ALA A 16 13.65 6.74 19.12
C ALA A 16 14.13 6.18 17.80
N GLU A 17 13.66 5.01 17.42
CA GLU A 17 14.01 4.42 16.14
C GLU A 17 12.76 4.30 15.27
N ILE A 18 12.84 4.71 14.01
CA ILE A 18 11.72 4.56 13.10
C ILE A 18 11.63 3.10 12.70
N VAL A 19 10.51 2.46 13.01
CA VAL A 19 10.33 1.04 12.72
C VAL A 19 9.44 0.78 11.52
N GLY A 20 8.80 1.81 10.98
CA GLY A 20 8.00 1.64 9.78
C GLY A 20 7.58 2.98 9.22
N MET A 21 7.33 3.03 7.91
CA MET A 21 6.81 4.22 7.28
C MET A 21 6.05 3.84 6.01
N ALA A 22 5.13 4.69 5.61
CA ALA A 22 4.40 4.53 4.37
C ALA A 22 4.17 5.90 3.76
N SER A 23 4.09 5.96 2.44
CA SER A 23 3.78 7.19 1.74
C SER A 23 2.81 6.91 0.60
N ALA A 24 1.92 7.84 0.35
CA ALA A 24 0.92 7.75 -0.69
C ALA A 24 0.57 9.15 -1.14
N GLY A 25 -0.05 9.26 -2.29
CA GLY A 25 -0.43 10.55 -2.81
C GLY A 25 -1.12 10.41 -4.15
N PRO A 26 -1.24 11.52 -4.89
CA PRO A 26 -1.88 11.47 -6.21
C PRO A 26 -1.12 10.50 -7.11
N THR A 27 -1.87 9.80 -7.95
CA THR A 27 -1.22 8.86 -8.85
C THR A 27 -0.28 9.60 -9.79
N ARG A 28 0.84 8.97 -10.07
CA ARG A 28 1.84 9.51 -11.00
C ARG A 28 1.64 8.95 -12.41
N ASP A 29 0.70 8.04 -12.57
CA ASP A 29 0.45 7.40 -13.86
C ASP A 29 -0.74 8.07 -14.54
N VAL A 30 -0.55 8.47 -15.79
CA VAL A 30 -1.63 9.13 -16.52
C VAL A 30 -2.75 8.18 -16.87
N ASP A 31 -2.47 6.88 -16.93
CA ASP A 31 -3.46 5.88 -17.30
C ASP A 31 -4.02 5.11 -16.13
N ALA A 32 -3.73 5.53 -14.91
CA ALA A 32 -4.20 4.79 -13.76
C ALA A 32 -5.69 4.95 -13.58
N PRO A 33 -6.39 3.90 -13.17
CA PRO A 33 -7.83 3.98 -12.96
C PRO A 33 -8.19 4.62 -11.62
N THR A 34 -7.22 4.95 -10.77
CA THR A 34 -7.48 5.60 -9.49
C THR A 34 -6.74 6.91 -9.44
N ARG A 35 -7.18 7.79 -8.54
CA ARG A 35 -6.53 9.09 -8.36
C ARG A 35 -5.47 9.05 -7.27
N TRP A 36 -5.39 7.98 -6.51
CA TRP A 36 -4.48 7.84 -5.37
C TRP A 36 -3.58 6.65 -5.59
N GLU A 37 -2.34 6.78 -5.17
CA GLU A 37 -1.33 5.73 -5.37
C GLU A 37 -0.53 5.53 -4.10
N LEU A 38 -0.28 4.28 -3.74
CA LEU A 38 0.66 3.97 -2.66
C LEU A 38 2.06 4.00 -3.26
N TYR A 39 2.90 4.88 -2.74
CA TYR A 39 4.27 5.01 -3.27
C TYR A 39 5.22 4.04 -2.61
N ALA A 40 5.13 3.85 -1.32
CA ALA A 40 6.06 2.99 -0.61
C ALA A 40 5.50 2.60 0.75
N ILE A 41 5.89 1.44 1.22
CA ILE A 41 5.65 1.04 2.59
C ILE A 41 6.82 0.17 3.02
N ASN A 42 7.38 0.48 4.17
CA ASN A 42 8.53 -0.24 4.69
C ASN A 42 8.37 -0.44 6.19
N VAL A 43 8.66 -1.64 6.65
CA VAL A 43 8.59 -1.98 8.07
C VAL A 43 9.84 -2.80 8.37
N LEU A 44 10.48 -2.52 9.51
CA LEU A 44 11.63 -3.30 9.91
C LEU A 44 11.24 -4.75 10.11
N ALA A 45 12.17 -5.65 9.78
CA ALA A 45 11.90 -7.08 9.90
C ALA A 45 11.48 -7.47 11.31
N SER A 46 12.03 -6.79 12.32
CA SER A 46 11.69 -7.10 13.70
C SER A 46 10.22 -6.83 14.03
N HIS A 47 9.53 -6.12 13.15
CA HIS A 47 8.11 -5.79 13.37
C HIS A 47 7.20 -6.46 12.35
N TYR A 48 7.71 -7.42 11.59
CA TYR A 48 6.87 -8.20 10.70
C TYR A 48 5.89 -9.01 11.53
N GLY A 49 4.66 -9.09 11.04
CA GLY A 49 3.64 -9.88 11.72
C GLY A 49 2.99 -9.18 12.90
N THR A 50 3.33 -7.93 13.16
CA THR A 50 2.77 -7.21 14.30
C THR A 50 1.50 -6.44 13.95
N GLY A 51 1.14 -6.37 12.66
CA GLY A 51 0.02 -5.53 12.22
C GLY A 51 0.42 -4.11 11.90
N LEU A 52 1.70 -3.76 12.09
CA LEU A 52 2.15 -2.39 11.86
C LEU A 52 1.98 -1.98 10.40
N ALA A 53 2.31 -2.88 9.46
CA ALA A 53 2.18 -2.55 8.05
C ALA A 53 0.74 -2.25 7.68
N SER A 54 -0.22 -3.02 8.21
CA SER A 54 -1.64 -2.75 7.98
C SER A 54 -2.05 -1.41 8.52
N GLN A 55 -1.58 -1.06 9.71
CA GLN A 55 -1.92 0.22 10.32
C GLN A 55 -1.36 1.38 9.51
N LEU A 56 -0.12 1.25 9.04
CA LEU A 56 0.47 2.29 8.22
C LEU A 56 -0.29 2.45 6.91
N LEU A 57 -0.65 1.34 6.30
CA LEU A 57 -1.38 1.37 5.05
C LEU A 57 -2.72 2.09 5.22
N ASP A 58 -3.46 1.73 6.27
CA ASP A 58 -4.74 2.38 6.53
C ASP A 58 -4.56 3.87 6.76
N ALA A 59 -3.47 4.26 7.39
CA ALA A 59 -3.23 5.67 7.69
C ALA A 59 -3.02 6.51 6.44
N VAL A 60 -2.33 5.96 5.43
CA VAL A 60 -2.02 6.75 4.23
C VAL A 60 -3.06 6.58 3.13
N LEU A 61 -3.83 5.52 3.14
CA LEU A 61 -4.82 5.29 2.10
C LEU A 61 -6.22 5.74 2.50
N GLY A 62 -6.58 5.59 3.77
CA GLY A 62 -7.93 5.88 4.19
C GLY A 62 -8.92 5.02 3.42
N LYS A 63 -9.97 5.65 2.92
CA LYS A 63 -11.01 4.96 2.16
C LYS A 63 -10.78 5.03 0.66
N ARG A 64 -9.71 5.63 0.21
CA ARG A 64 -9.52 5.93 -1.20
C ARG A 64 -9.24 4.67 -2.02
N PRO A 65 -9.88 4.52 -3.15
CA PRO A 65 -9.41 3.55 -4.14
C PRO A 65 -7.98 3.89 -4.53
N THR A 66 -7.13 2.89 -4.59
CA THR A 66 -5.69 3.12 -4.68
C THR A 66 -5.05 2.11 -5.62
N THR A 67 -4.05 2.56 -6.38
CA THR A 67 -3.21 1.65 -7.15
C THR A 67 -1.80 1.67 -6.56
N LEU A 68 -1.06 0.63 -6.90
CA LEU A 68 0.35 0.56 -6.50
C LEU A 68 1.11 -0.26 -7.54
N TRP A 69 2.41 -0.09 -7.55
CA TRP A 69 3.30 -0.92 -8.35
C TRP A 69 4.11 -1.80 -7.41
N VAL A 70 4.27 -3.06 -7.79
CA VAL A 70 5.04 -3.98 -6.98
C VAL A 70 5.88 -4.85 -7.91
N HIS A 71 7.09 -5.19 -7.49
CA HIS A 71 7.97 -6.06 -8.25
C HIS A 71 7.25 -7.39 -8.47
N ARG A 72 7.21 -7.83 -9.73
CA ARG A 72 6.45 -9.03 -10.08
C ARG A 72 6.88 -10.25 -9.29
N GLU A 73 8.17 -10.36 -8.99
CA GLU A 73 8.71 -11.52 -8.29
C GLU A 73 8.64 -11.40 -6.78
N ASN A 74 8.15 -10.28 -6.25
CA ASN A 74 8.10 -10.12 -4.81
C ASN A 74 6.83 -10.77 -4.26
N ALA A 75 6.90 -12.08 -4.09
CA ALA A 75 5.74 -12.86 -3.67
C ALA A 75 5.20 -12.42 -2.31
N ARG A 76 6.10 -12.04 -1.41
CA ARG A 76 5.71 -11.63 -0.07
C ARG A 76 4.90 -10.35 -0.09
N ALA A 77 5.39 -9.35 -0.81
CA ALA A 77 4.67 -8.08 -0.91
C ALA A 77 3.34 -8.29 -1.61
N ARG A 78 3.31 -9.08 -2.67
CA ARG A 78 2.07 -9.32 -3.39
C ARG A 78 1.04 -9.99 -2.48
N ALA A 79 1.47 -10.96 -1.69
CA ALA A 79 0.56 -11.65 -0.78
C ALA A 79 0.02 -10.68 0.28
N PHE A 80 0.89 -9.80 0.79
CA PHE A 80 0.46 -8.81 1.74
C PHE A 80 -0.62 -7.90 1.13
N TYR A 81 -0.38 -7.43 -0.10
CA TYR A 81 -1.36 -6.54 -0.73
C TYR A 81 -2.68 -7.24 -1.01
N VAL A 82 -2.63 -8.51 -1.44
CA VAL A 82 -3.86 -9.26 -1.64
C VAL A 82 -4.63 -9.36 -0.33
N HIS A 83 -3.93 -9.61 0.76
CA HIS A 83 -4.56 -9.70 2.07
C HIS A 83 -5.19 -8.36 2.47
N GLN A 84 -4.64 -7.27 1.97
CA GLN A 84 -5.17 -5.94 2.27
C GLN A 84 -6.28 -5.51 1.31
N GLY A 85 -6.68 -6.38 0.40
CA GLY A 85 -7.80 -6.07 -0.49
C GLY A 85 -7.42 -5.66 -1.89
N PHE A 86 -6.13 -5.72 -2.23
CA PHE A 86 -5.69 -5.40 -3.58
C PHE A 86 -5.80 -6.62 -4.49
N SER A 87 -6.00 -6.37 -5.76
CA SER A 87 -5.98 -7.42 -6.78
C SER A 87 -5.20 -6.91 -7.98
N LEU A 88 -4.88 -7.82 -8.88
CA LEU A 88 -4.15 -7.45 -10.09
C LEU A 88 -5.01 -6.53 -10.93
N GLU A 89 -4.40 -5.46 -11.45
CA GLU A 89 -5.11 -4.51 -12.27
C GLU A 89 -4.85 -4.75 -13.76
N GLY A 90 -3.69 -5.30 -14.07
CA GLY A 90 -3.34 -5.62 -15.45
C GLY A 90 -2.18 -4.80 -16.01
N GLY A 91 -1.86 -3.67 -15.41
CA GLY A 91 -0.75 -2.86 -15.89
C GLY A 91 0.58 -3.50 -15.59
N THR A 92 1.54 -3.28 -16.48
CA THR A 92 2.90 -3.76 -16.28
C THR A 92 3.85 -2.68 -16.76
N LYS A 93 5.04 -2.69 -16.20
CA LYS A 93 6.09 -1.79 -16.64
C LYS A 93 7.43 -2.31 -16.16
N LEU A 94 8.51 -1.68 -16.63
CA LEU A 94 9.83 -1.97 -16.11
C LEU A 94 10.26 -0.83 -15.21
N HIS A 95 10.83 -1.19 -14.06
CA HIS A 95 11.32 -0.18 -13.13
C HIS A 95 12.41 0.64 -13.81
N GLU A 96 12.33 1.96 -13.67
CA GLU A 96 13.23 2.86 -14.39
C GLU A 96 14.70 2.61 -14.09
N MET A 97 15.01 2.32 -12.85
CA MET A 97 16.39 2.22 -12.43
C MET A 97 16.95 0.82 -12.59
N THR A 98 16.13 -0.20 -12.34
CA THR A 98 16.63 -1.57 -12.32
C THR A 98 16.23 -2.39 -13.52
N GLY A 99 15.23 -1.94 -14.29
CA GLY A 99 14.70 -2.73 -15.39
C GLY A 99 13.86 -3.92 -14.92
N ALA A 100 13.62 -4.06 -13.63
CA ALA A 100 12.86 -5.18 -13.11
C ALA A 100 11.40 -5.04 -13.48
N PRO A 101 10.72 -6.15 -13.80
CA PRO A 101 9.31 -6.08 -14.15
C PRO A 101 8.43 -5.79 -12.94
N GLU A 102 7.50 -4.88 -13.11
CA GLU A 102 6.54 -4.52 -12.08
C GLU A 102 5.13 -4.73 -12.59
N ILE A 103 4.23 -5.05 -11.66
CA ILE A 103 2.82 -5.19 -11.97
C ILE A 103 2.05 -4.19 -11.12
N ARG A 104 0.90 -3.77 -11.64
CA ARG A 104 0.05 -2.82 -10.93
C ARG A 104 -1.07 -3.57 -10.22
N MET A 105 -1.33 -3.18 -8.97
CA MET A 105 -2.42 -3.75 -8.20
C MET A 105 -3.37 -2.61 -7.83
N ILE A 106 -4.61 -2.96 -7.54
CA ILE A 106 -5.65 -1.97 -7.29
C ILE A 106 -6.57 -2.44 -6.17
N THR A 107 -7.02 -1.49 -5.37
CA THR A 107 -8.11 -1.76 -4.44
C THR A 107 -9.19 -0.71 -4.71
N GLY A 108 -10.46 -1.10 -4.52
CA GLY A 108 -11.55 -0.16 -4.66
C GLY A 108 -11.76 0.64 -3.40
N ASP A 109 -12.99 1.11 -3.20
CA ASP A 109 -13.31 1.89 -2.01
C ASP A 109 -13.00 1.06 -0.78
N ARG A 110 -12.23 1.64 0.13
CA ARG A 110 -11.75 0.94 1.30
C ARG A 110 -12.64 1.11 2.53
N THR A 111 -13.82 1.69 2.37
CA THR A 111 -14.71 1.91 3.50
C THR A 111 -15.00 0.63 4.25
N GLU A 112 -15.32 -0.42 3.51
CA GLU A 112 -15.65 -1.68 4.16
C GLU A 112 -14.44 -2.28 4.83
N SER A 113 -13.29 -2.17 4.22
CA SER A 113 -12.07 -2.69 4.81
C SER A 113 -11.77 -2.02 6.14
N LEU A 114 -12.00 -0.71 6.25
CA LEU A 114 -11.72 0.02 7.47
C LEU A 114 -12.75 -0.28 8.55
N LEU A 115 -13.98 -0.57 8.17
CA LEU A 115 -15.04 -0.84 9.13
C LEU A 115 -15.03 -2.27 9.62
N SER A 116 -14.44 -3.17 8.88
CA SER A 116 -14.43 -4.58 9.25
C SER A 116 -13.20 -4.88 10.09
N PRO A 117 -13.32 -5.79 11.04
CA PRO A 117 -12.13 -6.19 11.80
C PRO A 117 -11.09 -6.78 10.86
N LYS A 118 -9.85 -6.53 11.16
CA LYS A 118 -8.77 -7.10 10.36
C LYS A 118 -8.46 -8.52 10.79
N THR A 119 -9.35 -9.16 11.44
CA THR A 119 -9.14 -10.54 11.79
C THR A 119 -9.20 -11.37 10.55
N ARG A 120 -8.47 -12.44 10.57
CA ARG A 120 -8.40 -13.27 9.52
C ARG A 120 -9.67 -13.95 9.34
N PRO A 121 -10.07 -14.10 8.17
CA PRO A 121 -11.25 -14.87 7.92
C PRO A 121 -11.07 -16.23 8.49
N SER A 122 -12.15 -16.81 8.87
CA SER A 122 -12.09 -18.09 9.42
C SER A 122 -11.88 -19.02 8.34
N GLY A 123 -11.36 -19.03 7.62
CA GLY A 123 -11.08 -20.01 6.64
C GLY A 123 -10.03 -19.45 5.77
#